data_4a90c1ce220a81fb0cc7fbd5a521fc15
#
_entry.id   4a90c1ce220a81fb0cc7fbd5a521fc15
#
_cell.length_a   1.000
_cell.length_b   1.000
_cell.length_c   1.000
_cell.angle_alpha   90.00
_cell.angle_beta   90.00
_cell.angle_gamma   90.00
#
_symmetry.space_group_name_H-M   'P 1'
#
loop_
_entity.id
_entity.type
_entity.pdbx_description
1 polymer ?
#
loop_
_entity_poly.entity_id
_entity_poly.type
_entity_poly.pdbx_seq_one_letter_code
_entity_poly.pdbx_strand_id
1 'polypeptide(L)'
;MTVLPQSPARRRARVCRGLVPIVFLALAGCSHGPSTFVELQPPRAPGPESGAPSIEIDPTNGDALLSWVAGGPDGWRVWFARSRDRGVTWSTPVAVSPPGEPLLLDLDSSPIVVCDDEHHVGIGWSTAVYPPGQLEHTGDVRFARSMDGGRTWDAPSTVNDDAASGPSRHSHQGFAVYPDGSLLAAWLDDRPGGERLDADVSEGVDASIYIARSLDFGAHWGPNSAQWSRVCRGCRVAVAVDLMMRPLLSFRRHFPGQVRDVVMGRPDGPPVRVFDDHWVAPEEPSAGTSLVISRDGTLRSVWYTAAPGRAGVWFRQDLPELLDSTAAPIPLVRGERAPAMAPDIGKAGISGSLIAVDADTSGNSGLTLVRVASSGARIAERIVVPGAEGAHEPYVGSINTRKYAFVGWTDRHDGISRMRLLRWNLNR
;
A
#
# COMPACT_ATOMS: atom_id res chain seq x y z
N MET A 1 86.92 -53.64 -42.29
CA MET A 1 86.78 -52.32 -42.86
C MET A 1 85.60 -51.68 -42.16
N THR A 2 85.94 -50.96 -41.13
CA THR A 2 84.89 -50.55 -40.18
C THR A 2 85.06 -49.05 -39.91
N VAL A 3 84.13 -48.30 -40.29
CA VAL A 3 84.10 -46.84 -40.04
C VAL A 3 83.15 -46.57 -38.87
N LEU A 4 83.67 -45.96 -37.81
CA LEU A 4 82.90 -45.48 -36.69
C LEU A 4 82.36 -44.09 -37.01
N PRO A 5 81.08 -43.77 -36.64
CA PRO A 5 80.60 -42.41 -36.73
C PRO A 5 80.78 -41.62 -35.44
N GLN A 6 80.98 -40.33 -35.61
CA GLN A 6 81.18 -39.32 -34.59
C GLN A 6 79.89 -38.94 -33.85
N SER A 7 80.03 -38.64 -32.58
CA SER A 7 79.01 -38.13 -31.68
C SER A 7 78.65 -36.67 -31.97
N PRO A 8 77.33 -36.25 -31.96
CA PRO A 8 77.01 -34.86 -32.01
C PRO A 8 76.75 -34.27 -30.63
N ALA A 9 77.06 -33.01 -30.53
CA ALA A 9 77.05 -32.14 -29.35
C ALA A 9 75.71 -32.00 -28.68
N ARG A 10 75.75 -31.97 -27.34
CA ARG A 10 74.61 -31.63 -26.45
C ARG A 10 74.24 -30.17 -26.67
N ARG A 11 73.08 -29.92 -27.23
CA ARG A 11 72.36 -28.62 -27.11
C ARG A 11 71.56 -28.57 -25.78
N ARG A 12 71.92 -27.64 -24.94
CA ARG A 12 71.13 -27.32 -23.76
C ARG A 12 69.77 -26.65 -24.16
N ALA A 13 68.70 -27.30 -23.91
CA ALA A 13 67.36 -26.68 -24.02
C ALA A 13 67.14 -25.74 -22.88
N ARG A 14 66.94 -24.46 -23.21
CA ARG A 14 66.41 -23.47 -22.25
C ARG A 14 64.93 -23.74 -22.06
N VAL A 15 64.55 -24.11 -20.84
CA VAL A 15 63.15 -24.18 -20.41
C VAL A 15 62.65 -22.75 -20.20
N CYS A 16 61.89 -22.24 -21.15
CA CYS A 16 61.08 -21.04 -20.93
C CYS A 16 59.95 -21.39 -19.95
N ARG A 17 60.03 -20.96 -18.72
CA ARG A 17 58.87 -20.93 -17.80
C ARG A 17 57.89 -19.90 -18.33
N GLY A 18 56.88 -20.35 -19.05
CA GLY A 18 55.72 -19.52 -19.39
C GLY A 18 54.92 -19.20 -18.12
N LEU A 19 54.92 -17.93 -17.71
CA LEU A 19 53.96 -17.39 -16.77
C LEU A 19 52.60 -17.42 -17.48
N VAL A 20 51.69 -18.27 -16.97
CA VAL A 20 50.28 -18.23 -17.32
C VAL A 20 49.71 -17.02 -16.56
N PRO A 21 49.20 -15.99 -17.22
CA PRO A 21 48.50 -14.92 -16.50
C PRO A 21 47.19 -15.50 -15.98
N ILE A 22 47.08 -15.62 -14.65
CA ILE A 22 45.79 -15.84 -13.98
C ILE A 22 44.99 -14.55 -14.18
N VAL A 23 44.09 -14.57 -15.17
CA VAL A 23 43.07 -13.52 -15.30
C VAL A 23 42.10 -13.71 -14.15
N PHE A 24 42.27 -12.91 -13.09
CA PHE A 24 41.23 -12.69 -12.14
C PHE A 24 40.09 -11.99 -12.88
N LEU A 25 39.05 -12.74 -13.28
CA LEU A 25 37.76 -12.17 -13.56
C LEU A 25 37.24 -11.60 -12.22
N ALA A 26 37.52 -10.34 -11.98
CA ALA A 26 36.76 -9.58 -10.99
C ALA A 26 35.29 -9.61 -11.48
N LEU A 27 34.48 -10.47 -10.89
CA LEU A 27 33.04 -10.31 -10.90
C LEU A 27 32.78 -8.93 -10.25
N ALA A 28 32.71 -7.92 -11.10
CA ALA A 28 32.16 -6.63 -10.71
C ALA A 28 30.72 -6.91 -10.30
N GLY A 29 30.51 -7.26 -9.03
CA GLY A 29 29.22 -7.17 -8.41
C GLY A 29 28.80 -5.71 -8.58
N CYS A 30 27.78 -5.44 -9.36
CA CYS A 30 27.17 -4.12 -9.44
C CYS A 30 26.74 -3.76 -8.02
N SER A 31 27.60 -3.11 -7.24
CA SER A 31 27.23 -2.48 -6.01
C SER A 31 26.34 -1.30 -6.39
N HIS A 32 25.03 -1.52 -6.30
CA HIS A 32 24.08 -0.43 -6.40
C HIS A 32 24.41 0.56 -5.27
N GLY A 33 24.70 1.81 -5.62
CA GLY A 33 24.84 2.86 -4.63
C GLY A 33 23.55 3.00 -3.80
N PRO A 34 23.59 3.59 -2.62
CA PRO A 34 22.40 3.80 -1.79
C PRO A 34 21.37 4.61 -2.56
N SER A 35 20.09 4.30 -2.34
CA SER A 35 18.99 5.11 -2.85
C SER A 35 19.05 6.51 -2.22
N THR A 36 18.53 7.48 -2.92
CA THR A 36 18.40 8.85 -2.44
C THR A 36 16.94 9.27 -2.47
N PHE A 37 16.57 10.21 -1.63
CA PHE A 37 15.25 10.83 -1.72
C PHE A 37 15.36 12.35 -1.86
N VAL A 38 14.31 12.94 -2.43
CA VAL A 38 14.17 14.38 -2.55
C VAL A 38 12.81 14.74 -1.99
N GLU A 39 12.78 15.63 -1.00
CA GLU A 39 11.53 16.17 -0.51
C GLU A 39 10.92 17.10 -1.58
N LEU A 40 9.63 16.95 -1.80
CA LEU A 40 8.89 17.68 -2.82
C LEU A 40 8.00 18.73 -2.16
N GLN A 41 7.74 19.81 -2.89
CA GLN A 41 6.71 20.77 -2.47
C GLN A 41 5.33 20.22 -2.86
N PRO A 42 4.46 19.90 -1.87
CA PRO A 42 3.12 19.44 -2.19
C PRO A 42 2.27 20.56 -2.81
N PRO A 43 1.28 20.22 -3.65
CA PRO A 43 0.32 21.19 -4.16
C PRO A 43 -0.50 21.77 -3.00
N ARG A 44 -0.77 23.08 -3.07
CA ARG A 44 -1.50 23.79 -2.00
C ARG A 44 -2.97 23.89 -2.34
N ALA A 45 -3.82 23.29 -1.55
CA ALA A 45 -5.26 23.51 -1.50
C ALA A 45 -5.62 24.57 -0.44
N PRO A 46 -6.82 25.17 -0.52
CA PRO A 46 -7.31 26.06 0.53
C PRO A 46 -7.42 25.38 1.89
N GLY A 47 -7.11 26.14 2.94
CA GLY A 47 -7.19 25.69 4.34
C GLY A 47 -5.82 25.62 5.02
N PRO A 48 -5.80 25.67 6.37
CA PRO A 48 -4.57 25.60 7.14
C PRO A 48 -3.99 24.21 7.28
N GLU A 49 -4.80 23.18 7.06
CA GLU A 49 -4.44 21.79 7.28
C GLU A 49 -4.61 20.93 6.04
N SER A 50 -3.80 19.88 5.95
CA SER A 50 -3.86 18.88 4.89
C SER A 50 -3.28 17.55 5.37
N GLY A 51 -3.73 16.43 4.79
CA GLY A 51 -3.24 15.11 5.17
C GLY A 51 -3.85 13.99 4.33
N ALA A 52 -3.68 12.77 4.80
CA ALA A 52 -4.22 11.54 4.19
C ALA A 52 -3.93 11.45 2.67
N PRO A 53 -2.66 11.53 2.24
CA PRO A 53 -2.32 11.45 0.83
C PRO A 53 -2.51 10.03 0.29
N SER A 54 -2.94 9.93 -0.96
CA SER A 54 -2.85 8.71 -1.78
C SER A 54 -2.26 9.07 -3.13
N ILE A 55 -1.30 8.27 -3.60
CA ILE A 55 -0.55 8.56 -4.82
C ILE A 55 -0.58 7.34 -5.73
N GLU A 56 -1.04 7.53 -6.95
CA GLU A 56 -0.92 6.54 -8.03
C GLU A 56 0.02 7.10 -9.11
N ILE A 57 0.71 6.21 -9.80
CA ILE A 57 1.49 6.57 -10.99
C ILE A 57 0.78 6.01 -12.20
N ASP A 58 0.39 6.89 -13.10
CA ASP A 58 -0.24 6.54 -14.36
C ASP A 58 0.64 5.52 -15.12
N PRO A 59 0.12 4.32 -15.38
CA PRO A 59 0.91 3.24 -15.99
C PRO A 59 1.30 3.52 -17.44
N THR A 60 0.62 4.43 -18.12
CA THR A 60 0.82 4.73 -19.54
C THR A 60 1.92 5.77 -19.77
N ASN A 61 1.95 6.83 -18.98
CA ASN A 61 2.89 7.96 -19.19
C ASN A 61 3.82 8.21 -18.00
N GLY A 62 3.47 7.74 -16.80
CA GLY A 62 4.25 7.90 -15.57
C GLY A 62 4.02 9.21 -14.84
N ASP A 63 2.92 9.89 -15.12
CA ASP A 63 2.48 11.03 -14.34
C ASP A 63 2.13 10.61 -12.91
N ALA A 64 2.39 11.47 -11.94
CA ALA A 64 1.95 11.25 -10.58
C ALA A 64 0.57 11.86 -10.37
N LEU A 65 -0.34 11.05 -9.84
CA LEU A 65 -1.71 11.42 -9.49
C LEU A 65 -1.81 11.42 -7.97
N LEU A 66 -2.20 12.53 -7.39
CA LEU A 66 -2.25 12.72 -5.94
C LEU A 66 -3.66 13.12 -5.53
N SER A 67 -4.23 12.37 -4.59
CA SER A 67 -5.40 12.78 -3.81
C SER A 67 -5.01 13.01 -2.36
N TRP A 68 -5.69 13.96 -1.69
CA TRP A 68 -5.49 14.26 -0.28
C TRP A 68 -6.72 14.97 0.28
N VAL A 69 -6.79 15.10 1.58
CA VAL A 69 -7.75 15.98 2.23
C VAL A 69 -7.09 17.30 2.63
N ALA A 70 -7.80 18.40 2.47
CA ALA A 70 -7.38 19.69 2.99
C ALA A 70 -8.59 20.53 3.39
N GLY A 71 -8.41 21.34 4.43
CA GLY A 71 -9.47 22.15 4.98
C GLY A 71 -9.10 22.75 6.33
N GLY A 72 -10.10 22.86 7.21
CA GLY A 72 -10.00 23.43 8.54
C GLY A 72 -11.37 23.65 9.13
N PRO A 73 -11.54 24.64 10.04
CA PRO A 73 -12.81 24.91 10.72
C PRO A 73 -14.02 25.14 9.80
N ASP A 74 -13.77 25.65 8.59
CA ASP A 74 -14.82 25.92 7.59
C ASP A 74 -15.20 24.70 6.73
N GLY A 75 -14.60 23.54 7.01
CA GLY A 75 -14.86 22.29 6.34
C GLY A 75 -13.64 21.69 5.64
N TRP A 76 -13.76 20.41 5.37
CA TRP A 76 -12.74 19.60 4.70
C TRP A 76 -13.23 19.17 3.33
N ARG A 77 -12.29 19.00 2.39
CA ARG A 77 -12.58 18.49 1.04
C ARG A 77 -11.51 17.54 0.57
N VAL A 78 -11.91 16.63 -0.31
CA VAL A 78 -10.99 15.81 -1.11
C VAL A 78 -10.50 16.65 -2.28
N TRP A 79 -9.18 16.67 -2.48
CA TRP A 79 -8.50 17.40 -3.54
C TRP A 79 -7.71 16.46 -4.43
N PHE A 80 -7.48 16.91 -5.65
CA PHE A 80 -6.67 16.21 -6.64
C PHE A 80 -5.67 17.16 -7.31
N ALA A 81 -4.47 16.64 -7.61
CA ALA A 81 -3.49 17.29 -8.49
C ALA A 81 -2.69 16.25 -9.27
N ARG A 82 -2.21 16.62 -10.45
CA ARG A 82 -1.37 15.81 -11.35
C ARG A 82 -0.01 16.44 -11.55
N SER A 83 1.06 15.65 -11.53
CA SER A 83 2.42 16.06 -11.88
C SER A 83 2.90 15.29 -13.10
N ARG A 84 3.44 16.02 -14.10
CA ARG A 84 4.00 15.44 -15.33
C ARG A 84 5.52 15.43 -15.35
N ASP A 85 6.15 15.97 -14.31
CA ASP A 85 7.59 16.18 -14.20
C ASP A 85 8.18 15.52 -12.93
N ARG A 86 7.60 14.42 -12.52
CA ARG A 86 8.03 13.62 -11.36
C ARG A 86 7.93 14.39 -10.03
N GLY A 87 6.86 15.13 -9.84
CA GLY A 87 6.57 15.83 -8.59
C GLY A 87 7.28 17.18 -8.44
N VAL A 88 8.02 17.66 -9.46
CA VAL A 88 8.68 18.97 -9.39
C VAL A 88 7.64 20.08 -9.43
N THR A 89 6.65 19.95 -10.30
CA THR A 89 5.48 20.85 -10.34
C THR A 89 4.18 20.04 -10.37
N TRP A 90 3.11 20.68 -9.91
CA TRP A 90 1.78 20.09 -9.84
C TRP A 90 0.78 20.99 -10.57
N SER A 91 -0.27 20.40 -11.12
CA SER A 91 -1.42 21.15 -11.63
C SER A 91 -2.06 21.96 -10.49
N THR A 92 -2.84 22.97 -10.85
CA THR A 92 -3.73 23.63 -9.89
C THR A 92 -4.63 22.56 -9.25
N PRO A 93 -4.72 22.49 -7.90
CA PRO A 93 -5.60 21.57 -7.23
C PRO A 93 -7.06 21.72 -7.62
N VAL A 94 -7.74 20.60 -7.86
CA VAL A 94 -9.17 20.54 -8.15
C VAL A 94 -9.86 19.89 -6.94
N ALA A 95 -10.92 20.52 -6.44
CA ALA A 95 -11.74 19.94 -5.39
C ALA A 95 -12.67 18.88 -5.98
N VAL A 96 -12.62 17.67 -5.44
CA VAL A 96 -13.33 16.50 -5.95
C VAL A 96 -14.63 16.25 -5.16
N SER A 97 -14.56 16.29 -3.82
CA SER A 97 -15.78 16.14 -3.02
C SER A 97 -16.65 17.40 -3.08
N PRO A 98 -17.98 17.28 -2.96
CA PRO A 98 -18.89 18.43 -2.85
C PRO A 98 -18.56 19.35 -1.67
N PRO A 99 -18.89 20.65 -1.76
CA PRO A 99 -18.77 21.53 -0.61
C PRO A 99 -19.67 21.09 0.53
N GLY A 100 -19.14 21.04 1.76
CA GLY A 100 -19.91 20.69 2.96
C GLY A 100 -20.19 19.19 3.12
N GLU A 101 -19.67 18.33 2.25
CA GLU A 101 -19.76 16.88 2.46
C GLU A 101 -18.92 16.48 3.67
N PRO A 102 -19.51 15.79 4.68
CA PRO A 102 -18.78 15.41 5.89
C PRO A 102 -17.85 14.24 5.60
N LEU A 103 -16.55 14.47 5.57
CA LEU A 103 -15.55 13.43 5.31
C LEU A 103 -15.24 12.63 6.58
N LEU A 104 -15.00 11.34 6.42
CA LEU A 104 -14.35 10.53 7.45
C LEU A 104 -12.85 10.85 7.44
N LEU A 105 -12.36 11.37 8.57
CA LEU A 105 -10.96 11.79 8.76
C LEU A 105 -10.21 10.87 9.75
N ASP A 106 -10.67 9.64 9.88
CA ASP A 106 -10.04 8.64 10.74
C ASP A 106 -8.73 8.12 10.14
N LEU A 107 -7.89 7.55 11.00
CA LEU A 107 -6.71 6.81 10.57
C LEU A 107 -7.10 5.67 9.61
N ASP A 108 -6.24 5.37 8.66
CA ASP A 108 -6.46 4.33 7.62
C ASP A 108 -7.68 4.58 6.70
N SER A 109 -8.24 5.81 6.65
CA SER A 109 -9.39 6.17 5.81
C SER A 109 -9.07 7.22 4.74
N SER A 110 -7.85 7.23 4.22
CA SER A 110 -7.43 8.16 3.16
C SER A 110 -8.29 8.04 1.90
N PRO A 111 -8.55 9.15 1.17
CA PRO A 111 -9.15 9.08 -0.17
C PRO A 111 -8.20 8.34 -1.12
N ILE A 112 -8.68 7.29 -1.77
CA ILE A 112 -7.85 6.43 -2.64
C ILE A 112 -7.98 6.88 -4.09
N VAL A 113 -6.87 7.28 -4.71
CA VAL A 113 -6.79 7.55 -6.15
C VAL A 113 -6.47 6.29 -6.93
N VAL A 114 -7.18 6.07 -8.03
CA VAL A 114 -6.96 4.96 -8.99
C VAL A 114 -6.97 5.49 -10.42
N CYS A 115 -6.25 4.81 -11.31
CA CYS A 115 -6.28 5.10 -12.74
C CYS A 115 -6.07 3.82 -13.56
N ASP A 116 -6.64 3.76 -14.76
CA ASP A 116 -6.34 2.72 -15.76
C ASP A 116 -5.47 3.28 -16.89
N ASP A 117 -5.67 4.54 -17.26
CA ASP A 117 -4.93 5.24 -18.30
C ASP A 117 -4.79 6.74 -18.01
N GLU A 118 -4.27 7.51 -18.98
CA GLU A 118 -4.04 8.95 -18.85
C GLU A 118 -5.33 9.80 -18.77
N HIS A 119 -6.48 9.23 -19.09
CA HIS A 119 -7.77 9.92 -19.14
C HIS A 119 -8.65 9.57 -17.97
N HIS A 120 -8.66 8.30 -17.59
CA HIS A 120 -9.54 7.78 -16.55
C HIS A 120 -8.87 7.84 -15.18
N VAL A 121 -9.34 8.73 -14.34
CA VAL A 121 -8.89 8.89 -12.95
C VAL A 121 -10.10 8.83 -12.03
N GLY A 122 -10.02 8.00 -11.00
CA GLY A 122 -11.06 7.86 -9.98
C GLY A 122 -10.53 8.17 -8.59
N ILE A 123 -11.39 8.68 -7.72
CA ILE A 123 -11.08 8.84 -6.29
C ILE A 123 -12.27 8.37 -5.48
N GLY A 124 -12.00 7.47 -4.52
CA GLY A 124 -13.01 7.02 -3.57
C GLY A 124 -12.66 7.44 -2.15
N TRP A 125 -13.68 7.77 -1.35
CA TRP A 125 -13.55 8.18 0.06
C TRP A 125 -14.78 7.76 0.85
N SER A 126 -14.70 7.83 2.19
CA SER A 126 -15.85 7.64 3.07
C SER A 126 -16.33 8.96 3.66
N THR A 127 -17.62 9.05 3.93
CA THR A 127 -18.24 10.14 4.67
C THR A 127 -18.52 9.74 6.10
N ALA A 128 -18.67 10.72 7.00
CA ALA A 128 -19.01 10.50 8.40
C ALA A 128 -20.00 11.55 8.93
N VAL A 129 -21.19 11.09 9.28
CA VAL A 129 -22.20 11.90 9.96
C VAL A 129 -22.38 11.37 11.38
N TYR A 130 -22.14 12.20 12.38
CA TYR A 130 -22.33 11.84 13.78
C TYR A 130 -23.75 12.23 14.23
N PRO A 131 -24.65 11.25 14.43
CA PRO A 131 -25.99 11.56 14.91
C PRO A 131 -25.93 12.17 16.33
N PRO A 132 -26.82 13.11 16.66
CA PRO A 132 -26.83 13.75 17.97
C PRO A 132 -26.86 12.73 19.12
N GLY A 133 -25.87 12.83 20.04
CA GLY A 133 -25.76 11.97 21.21
C GLY A 133 -25.19 10.58 20.95
N GLN A 134 -24.73 10.29 19.73
CA GLN A 134 -24.03 9.06 19.39
C GLN A 134 -22.53 9.32 19.25
N LEU A 135 -21.72 8.36 19.69
CA LEU A 135 -20.26 8.38 19.51
C LEU A 135 -19.85 7.79 18.18
N GLU A 136 -20.72 6.98 17.58
CA GLU A 136 -20.46 6.33 16.30
C GLU A 136 -21.07 7.12 15.15
N HIS A 137 -20.36 7.21 14.07
CA HIS A 137 -20.82 7.85 12.85
C HIS A 137 -21.55 6.85 11.95
N THR A 138 -22.38 7.41 11.08
CA THR A 138 -22.89 6.76 9.88
C THR A 138 -22.30 7.45 8.66
N GLY A 139 -22.32 6.82 7.51
CA GLY A 139 -21.81 7.44 6.30
C GLY A 139 -21.71 6.46 5.14
N ASP A 140 -21.39 6.99 3.98
CA ASP A 140 -21.34 6.26 2.70
C ASP A 140 -19.93 6.16 2.16
N VAL A 141 -19.66 5.13 1.36
CA VAL A 141 -18.53 5.11 0.44
C VAL A 141 -18.91 5.86 -0.82
N ARG A 142 -18.12 6.90 -1.14
CA ARG A 142 -18.31 7.77 -2.27
C ARG A 142 -17.22 7.53 -3.31
N PHE A 143 -17.57 7.74 -4.59
CA PHE A 143 -16.59 7.65 -5.67
C PHE A 143 -16.87 8.72 -6.72
N ALA A 144 -15.86 9.51 -7.07
CA ALA A 144 -15.91 10.43 -8.20
C ALA A 144 -14.94 9.99 -9.28
N ARG A 145 -15.32 10.17 -10.53
CA ARG A 145 -14.49 9.88 -11.70
C ARG A 145 -14.24 11.12 -12.55
N SER A 146 -13.12 11.11 -13.21
CA SER A 146 -12.73 12.03 -14.29
C SER A 146 -12.43 11.21 -15.53
N MET A 147 -12.90 11.70 -16.69
CA MET A 147 -12.67 11.10 -18.00
C MET A 147 -11.70 11.94 -18.86
N ASP A 148 -11.04 12.93 -18.24
CA ASP A 148 -10.15 13.88 -18.91
C ASP A 148 -8.82 14.09 -18.18
N GLY A 149 -8.41 13.09 -17.38
CA GLY A 149 -7.15 13.08 -16.65
C GLY A 149 -7.14 13.98 -15.41
N GLY A 150 -8.28 14.15 -14.78
CA GLY A 150 -8.44 14.91 -13.54
C GLY A 150 -8.69 16.40 -13.72
N ARG A 151 -9.00 16.86 -14.92
CA ARG A 151 -9.32 18.27 -15.17
C ARG A 151 -10.73 18.63 -14.72
N THR A 152 -11.68 17.74 -15.02
CA THR A 152 -13.08 17.85 -14.58
C THR A 152 -13.52 16.55 -13.92
N TRP A 153 -14.49 16.62 -13.03
CA TRP A 153 -14.99 15.51 -12.25
C TRP A 153 -16.50 15.42 -12.31
N ASP A 154 -17.01 14.19 -12.50
CA ASP A 154 -18.44 13.92 -12.39
C ASP A 154 -18.90 14.08 -10.93
N ALA A 155 -20.19 14.29 -10.73
CA ALA A 155 -20.78 14.24 -9.39
C ALA A 155 -20.50 12.86 -8.76
N PRO A 156 -20.10 12.79 -7.47
CA PRO A 156 -19.80 11.51 -6.85
C PRO A 156 -21.00 10.57 -6.81
N SER A 157 -20.78 9.31 -7.17
CA SER A 157 -21.71 8.21 -6.95
C SER A 157 -21.58 7.65 -5.53
N THR A 158 -22.63 7.03 -5.01
CA THR A 158 -22.59 6.22 -3.79
C THR A 158 -22.30 4.76 -4.18
N VAL A 159 -21.36 4.13 -3.49
CA VAL A 159 -20.94 2.74 -3.79
C VAL A 159 -21.80 1.73 -3.05
N ASN A 160 -22.14 1.99 -1.77
CA ASN A 160 -23.04 1.15 -0.99
C ASN A 160 -24.48 1.31 -1.46
N ASP A 161 -25.27 0.22 -1.41
CA ASP A 161 -26.63 0.12 -1.98
C ASP A 161 -27.75 -0.02 -0.93
N ASP A 162 -27.44 0.20 0.33
CA ASP A 162 -28.32 -0.07 1.46
C ASP A 162 -29.12 1.15 1.98
N ALA A 163 -29.17 2.24 1.23
CA ALA A 163 -29.87 3.46 1.60
C ALA A 163 -31.33 3.22 2.10
N ALA A 164 -32.01 2.18 1.62
CA ALA A 164 -33.35 1.81 2.07
C ALA A 164 -33.38 1.14 3.45
N SER A 165 -32.24 0.64 3.96
CA SER A 165 -32.14 -0.05 5.25
C SER A 165 -31.92 0.91 6.44
N GLY A 166 -31.79 2.20 6.18
CA GLY A 166 -31.45 3.23 7.16
C GLY A 166 -29.96 3.51 7.25
N PRO A 167 -29.57 4.54 8.04
CA PRO A 167 -28.18 4.94 8.17
C PRO A 167 -27.33 3.83 8.79
N SER A 168 -26.22 3.49 8.15
CA SER A 168 -25.20 2.56 8.63
C SER A 168 -23.81 3.14 8.39
N ARG A 169 -22.78 2.51 8.93
CA ARG A 169 -21.39 2.94 8.74
C ARG A 169 -20.76 2.17 7.60
N HIS A 170 -20.19 2.92 6.66
CA HIS A 170 -19.38 2.40 5.57
C HIS A 170 -18.04 3.14 5.58
N SER A 171 -16.95 2.43 5.77
CA SER A 171 -15.65 3.08 6.04
C SER A 171 -14.46 2.25 5.57
N HIS A 172 -13.25 2.85 5.64
CA HIS A 172 -11.96 2.19 5.41
C HIS A 172 -11.90 1.47 4.06
N GLN A 173 -12.40 2.16 3.04
CA GLN A 173 -12.51 1.68 1.68
C GLN A 173 -11.16 1.38 1.03
N GLY A 174 -11.13 0.38 0.16
CA GLY A 174 -10.07 0.09 -0.79
C GLY A 174 -10.62 0.02 -2.21
N PHE A 175 -9.83 0.44 -3.19
CA PHE A 175 -10.19 0.37 -4.60
C PHE A 175 -9.07 -0.27 -5.41
N ALA A 176 -9.44 -1.02 -6.44
CA ALA A 176 -8.50 -1.56 -7.41
C ALA A 176 -9.09 -1.51 -8.81
N VAL A 177 -8.21 -1.34 -9.80
CA VAL A 177 -8.55 -1.37 -11.22
C VAL A 177 -8.27 -2.76 -11.78
N TYR A 178 -9.23 -3.34 -12.45
CA TYR A 178 -9.05 -4.58 -13.20
C TYR A 178 -8.29 -4.31 -14.52
N PRO A 179 -7.64 -5.33 -15.10
CA PRO A 179 -6.98 -5.20 -16.40
C PRO A 179 -7.90 -4.76 -17.55
N ASP A 180 -9.22 -4.92 -17.41
CA ASP A 180 -10.22 -4.48 -18.39
C ASP A 180 -10.74 -3.04 -18.15
N GLY A 181 -10.16 -2.32 -17.19
CA GLY A 181 -10.58 -0.97 -16.80
C GLY A 181 -11.78 -0.91 -15.85
N SER A 182 -12.42 -2.04 -15.54
CA SER A 182 -13.47 -2.08 -14.51
C SER A 182 -12.88 -1.87 -13.11
N LEU A 183 -13.72 -1.51 -12.14
CA LEU A 183 -13.30 -1.23 -10.77
C LEU A 183 -13.86 -2.25 -9.79
N LEU A 184 -13.06 -2.52 -8.75
CA LEU A 184 -13.48 -3.16 -7.52
C LEU A 184 -13.41 -2.15 -6.38
N ALA A 185 -14.49 -2.02 -5.63
CA ALA A 185 -14.51 -1.38 -4.32
C ALA A 185 -14.67 -2.45 -3.24
N ALA A 186 -14.01 -2.25 -2.09
CA ALA A 186 -14.22 -3.04 -0.88
C ALA A 186 -14.20 -2.09 0.33
N TRP A 187 -15.02 -2.37 1.34
CA TRP A 187 -15.12 -1.51 2.52
C TRP A 187 -15.59 -2.27 3.75
N LEU A 188 -15.46 -1.65 4.90
CA LEU A 188 -16.08 -2.08 6.14
C LEU A 188 -17.52 -1.58 6.20
N ASP A 189 -18.44 -2.49 6.50
CA ASP A 189 -19.88 -2.27 6.46
C ASP A 189 -20.53 -2.79 7.73
N ASP A 190 -21.29 -1.92 8.41
CA ASP A 190 -21.98 -2.24 9.65
C ASP A 190 -23.52 -2.32 9.44
N ARG A 191 -23.99 -2.47 8.19
CA ARG A 191 -25.44 -2.52 7.91
C ARG A 191 -26.12 -3.64 8.68
N PRO A 192 -27.34 -3.40 9.24
CA PRO A 192 -28.11 -4.45 9.89
C PRO A 192 -28.49 -5.58 8.93
N GLY A 193 -28.33 -6.82 9.36
CA GLY A 193 -28.75 -7.98 8.55
C GLY A 193 -27.73 -8.43 7.49
N GLY A 194 -26.52 -7.88 7.48
CA GLY A 194 -25.43 -8.45 6.70
C GLY A 194 -25.29 -9.93 7.05
N GLU A 195 -25.22 -10.81 6.03
CA GLU A 195 -25.12 -12.25 6.27
C GLU A 195 -23.94 -12.54 7.20
N ARG A 196 -24.26 -13.00 8.40
CA ARG A 196 -23.27 -13.56 9.32
C ARG A 196 -22.92 -14.94 8.76
N LEU A 197 -21.92 -15.00 7.90
CA LEU A 197 -21.43 -16.27 7.39
C LEU A 197 -20.85 -17.19 8.47
N ASP A 198 -20.70 -16.68 9.70
CA ASP A 198 -20.21 -17.43 10.86
C ASP A 198 -21.12 -17.23 12.09
N ALA A 199 -21.97 -18.20 12.38
CA ALA A 199 -23.01 -18.13 13.41
C ALA A 199 -22.53 -18.19 14.89
N ASP A 200 -21.24 -18.10 15.18
CA ASP A 200 -20.70 -18.58 16.45
C ASP A 200 -20.04 -17.53 17.37
N VAL A 201 -20.45 -16.26 17.40
CA VAL A 201 -19.96 -15.35 18.44
C VAL A 201 -20.96 -14.29 18.88
N SER A 202 -21.12 -14.22 20.19
CA SER A 202 -22.03 -13.37 20.97
C SER A 202 -21.39 -12.08 21.54
N GLU A 203 -20.23 -11.63 21.07
CA GLU A 203 -19.52 -10.50 21.67
C GLU A 203 -19.15 -9.43 20.65
N GLY A 204 -19.93 -8.37 20.61
CA GLY A 204 -19.59 -7.10 19.94
C GLY A 204 -20.21 -6.93 18.55
N VAL A 205 -20.33 -5.67 18.15
CA VAL A 205 -20.74 -5.28 16.79
C VAL A 205 -19.51 -5.36 15.89
N ASP A 206 -19.31 -6.48 15.23
CA ASP A 206 -18.26 -6.64 14.24
C ASP A 206 -18.69 -6.05 12.89
N ALA A 207 -17.76 -5.42 12.17
CA ALA A 207 -17.97 -5.06 10.77
C ALA A 207 -17.89 -6.29 9.87
N SER A 208 -18.46 -6.14 8.69
CA SER A 208 -18.31 -7.09 7.58
C SER A 208 -17.57 -6.43 6.42
N ILE A 209 -16.90 -7.20 5.59
CA ILE A 209 -16.38 -6.71 4.33
C ILE A 209 -17.44 -6.90 3.25
N TYR A 210 -17.76 -5.80 2.59
CA TYR A 210 -18.57 -5.78 1.38
C TYR A 210 -17.72 -5.39 0.19
N ILE A 211 -18.13 -5.86 -0.98
CA ILE A 211 -17.53 -5.49 -2.26
C ILE A 211 -18.61 -5.08 -3.26
N ALA A 212 -18.23 -4.22 -4.20
CA ALA A 212 -19.01 -3.89 -5.38
C ALA A 212 -18.09 -3.76 -6.59
N ARG A 213 -18.62 -4.04 -7.78
CA ARG A 213 -17.93 -3.87 -9.06
C ARG A 213 -18.61 -2.81 -9.89
N SER A 214 -17.81 -1.97 -10.56
CA SER A 214 -18.26 -1.06 -11.60
C SER A 214 -17.65 -1.48 -12.94
N LEU A 215 -18.47 -1.54 -14.00
CA LEU A 215 -18.04 -1.87 -15.36
C LEU A 215 -17.85 -0.62 -16.24
N ASP A 216 -18.13 0.56 -15.71
CA ASP A 216 -18.11 1.84 -16.41
C ASP A 216 -17.28 2.91 -15.67
N PHE A 217 -16.21 2.43 -15.05
CA PHE A 217 -15.26 3.26 -14.32
C PHE A 217 -15.92 4.14 -13.23
N GLY A 218 -16.82 3.55 -12.43
CA GLY A 218 -17.43 4.19 -11.26
C GLY A 218 -18.65 5.08 -11.53
N ALA A 219 -19.19 5.09 -12.77
CA ALA A 219 -20.46 5.77 -13.01
C ALA A 219 -21.62 5.07 -12.30
N HIS A 220 -21.63 3.74 -12.38
CA HIS A 220 -22.60 2.89 -11.71
C HIS A 220 -21.89 1.73 -11.00
N TRP A 221 -22.45 1.34 -9.87
CA TRP A 221 -21.98 0.20 -9.09
C TRP A 221 -22.99 -0.93 -9.13
N GLY A 222 -22.50 -2.15 -9.28
CA GLY A 222 -23.29 -3.36 -9.19
C GLY A 222 -23.76 -3.64 -7.77
N PRO A 223 -24.60 -4.69 -7.58
CA PRO A 223 -25.07 -5.08 -6.26
C PRO A 223 -23.91 -5.33 -5.29
N ASN A 224 -24.08 -4.88 -4.05
CA ASN A 224 -23.12 -5.13 -3.00
C ASN A 224 -23.15 -6.59 -2.54
N SER A 225 -22.00 -7.18 -2.32
CA SER A 225 -21.85 -8.56 -1.88
C SER A 225 -21.07 -8.64 -0.58
N ALA A 226 -21.68 -9.22 0.46
CA ALA A 226 -21.01 -9.51 1.72
C ALA A 226 -20.02 -10.65 1.53
N GLN A 227 -18.79 -10.49 2.07
CA GLN A 227 -17.73 -11.48 1.92
C GLN A 227 -17.37 -12.13 3.23
N TRP A 228 -16.97 -11.36 4.23
CA TRP A 228 -16.52 -11.88 5.52
C TRP A 228 -16.97 -10.99 6.65
N SER A 229 -17.32 -11.60 7.77
CA SER A 229 -17.67 -10.95 9.02
C SER A 229 -16.51 -11.02 10.03
N ARG A 230 -16.71 -10.44 11.22
CA ARG A 230 -15.73 -10.37 12.30
C ARG A 230 -14.47 -9.63 11.90
N VAL A 231 -14.62 -8.46 11.35
CA VAL A 231 -13.54 -7.63 10.83
C VAL A 231 -13.31 -6.45 11.77
N CYS A 232 -12.05 -6.07 11.94
CA CYS A 232 -11.65 -4.87 12.67
C CYS A 232 -12.33 -3.63 12.09
N ARG A 233 -13.09 -2.91 12.91
CA ARG A 233 -13.93 -1.76 12.50
C ARG A 233 -13.13 -0.51 12.12
N GLY A 234 -11.88 -0.41 12.53
CA GLY A 234 -10.99 0.73 12.26
C GLY A 234 -9.74 0.36 11.47
N CYS A 235 -9.75 -0.74 10.72
CA CYS A 235 -8.59 -1.22 9.98
C CYS A 235 -8.85 -1.19 8.48
N ARG A 236 -7.98 -0.53 7.72
CA ARG A 236 -8.04 -0.46 6.25
C ARG A 236 -8.15 -1.85 5.60
N VAL A 237 -9.00 -1.93 4.58
CA VAL A 237 -9.08 -3.08 3.68
C VAL A 237 -8.13 -2.86 2.51
N ALA A 238 -7.13 -3.71 2.37
CA ALA A 238 -6.24 -3.68 1.22
C ALA A 238 -6.81 -4.55 0.09
N VAL A 239 -6.76 -4.02 -1.14
CA VAL A 239 -7.36 -4.65 -2.32
C VAL A 239 -6.33 -4.67 -3.45
N ALA A 240 -6.21 -5.80 -4.12
CA ALA A 240 -5.46 -5.93 -5.37
C ALA A 240 -6.18 -6.86 -6.34
N VAL A 241 -5.90 -6.71 -7.63
CA VAL A 241 -6.41 -7.58 -8.70
C VAL A 241 -5.22 -8.11 -9.49
N ASP A 242 -5.20 -9.41 -9.76
CA ASP A 242 -4.18 -10.03 -10.58
C ASP A 242 -4.51 -9.93 -12.10
N LEU A 243 -3.54 -10.27 -12.94
CA LEU A 243 -3.71 -10.24 -14.40
C LEU A 243 -4.77 -11.23 -14.92
N MET A 244 -5.20 -12.17 -14.10
CA MET A 244 -6.27 -13.12 -14.43
C MET A 244 -7.65 -12.64 -13.97
N MET A 245 -7.80 -11.36 -13.67
CA MET A 245 -9.05 -10.74 -13.19
C MET A 245 -9.52 -11.30 -11.84
N ARG A 246 -8.61 -11.81 -11.02
CA ARG A 246 -8.95 -12.39 -9.72
C ARG A 246 -8.61 -11.41 -8.60
N PRO A 247 -9.61 -10.90 -7.87
CA PRO A 247 -9.36 -10.02 -6.74
C PRO A 247 -8.78 -10.78 -5.54
N LEU A 248 -8.00 -10.07 -4.76
CA LEU A 248 -7.46 -10.52 -3.48
C LEU A 248 -7.59 -9.38 -2.49
N LEU A 249 -8.14 -9.66 -1.32
CA LEU A 249 -8.30 -8.71 -0.24
C LEU A 249 -7.47 -9.14 0.97
N SER A 250 -6.93 -8.18 1.71
CA SER A 250 -6.29 -8.42 3.00
C SER A 250 -6.87 -7.47 4.04
N PHE A 251 -7.13 -8.00 5.24
CA PHE A 251 -7.81 -7.29 6.31
C PHE A 251 -7.50 -7.93 7.66
N ARG A 252 -7.82 -7.24 8.75
CA ARG A 252 -7.66 -7.78 10.09
C ARG A 252 -8.96 -8.41 10.55
N ARG A 253 -8.87 -9.67 11.00
CA ARG A 253 -10.03 -10.48 11.44
C ARG A 253 -9.95 -10.78 12.94
N HIS A 254 -11.14 -10.86 13.56
CA HIS A 254 -11.30 -11.29 14.94
C HIS A 254 -11.43 -12.81 15.01
N PHE A 255 -10.68 -13.40 15.94
CA PHE A 255 -10.74 -14.80 16.29
C PHE A 255 -11.10 -14.96 17.78
N PRO A 256 -11.53 -16.15 18.23
CA PRO A 256 -11.81 -16.41 19.65
C PRO A 256 -10.63 -15.99 20.55
N GLY A 257 -10.93 -15.50 21.76
CA GLY A 257 -9.92 -15.04 22.72
C GLY A 257 -9.34 -13.66 22.37
N GLN A 258 -10.11 -12.81 21.68
CA GLN A 258 -9.71 -11.45 21.27
C GLN A 258 -8.46 -11.41 20.40
N VAL A 259 -8.17 -12.49 19.70
CA VAL A 259 -7.06 -12.55 18.74
C VAL A 259 -7.43 -11.79 17.48
N ARG A 260 -6.52 -10.93 17.00
CA ARG A 260 -6.72 -10.05 15.86
C ARG A 260 -5.59 -10.17 14.85
N ASP A 261 -5.64 -11.23 14.06
CA ASP A 261 -4.63 -11.51 13.06
C ASP A 261 -5.04 -11.01 11.66
N VAL A 262 -4.04 -10.71 10.85
CA VAL A 262 -4.27 -10.36 9.45
C VAL A 262 -4.53 -11.61 8.63
N VAL A 263 -5.59 -11.53 7.83
CA VAL A 263 -5.98 -12.57 6.88
C VAL A 263 -5.98 -12.01 5.46
N MET A 264 -5.97 -12.90 4.48
CA MET A 264 -6.23 -12.56 3.09
C MET A 264 -7.13 -13.60 2.46
N GLY A 265 -7.92 -13.19 1.48
CA GLY A 265 -8.84 -14.10 0.80
C GLY A 265 -9.28 -13.57 -0.55
N ARG A 266 -9.74 -14.50 -1.38
CA ARG A 266 -10.47 -14.19 -2.60
C ARG A 266 -11.96 -14.20 -2.28
N PRO A 267 -12.76 -13.31 -2.87
CA PRO A 267 -14.20 -13.37 -2.75
C PRO A 267 -14.75 -14.78 -2.98
N ASP A 268 -15.83 -15.10 -2.28
CA ASP A 268 -16.51 -16.41 -2.33
C ASP A 268 -15.69 -17.60 -1.79
N GLY A 269 -14.56 -17.34 -1.14
CA GLY A 269 -13.71 -18.34 -0.51
C GLY A 269 -13.39 -18.04 0.95
N PRO A 270 -12.89 -19.03 1.71
CA PRO A 270 -12.46 -18.78 3.07
C PRO A 270 -11.18 -17.94 3.09
N PRO A 271 -11.06 -16.94 3.98
CA PRO A 271 -9.82 -16.21 4.15
C PRO A 271 -8.82 -17.06 4.95
N VAL A 272 -7.54 -16.92 4.63
CA VAL A 272 -6.44 -17.59 5.32
C VAL A 272 -5.58 -16.57 6.07
N ARG A 273 -4.99 -16.96 7.20
CA ARG A 273 -4.06 -16.10 7.94
C ARG A 273 -2.82 -15.80 7.11
N VAL A 274 -2.43 -14.52 7.05
CA VAL A 274 -1.14 -14.12 6.48
C VAL A 274 -0.01 -14.74 7.29
N PHE A 275 -0.15 -14.67 8.60
CA PHE A 275 0.69 -15.35 9.56
C PHE A 275 -0.08 -15.52 10.88
N ASP A 276 0.23 -16.58 11.64
CA ASP A 276 -0.35 -16.81 12.96
C ASP A 276 0.45 -16.02 14.00
N ASP A 277 0.17 -14.70 14.09
CA ASP A 277 0.79 -13.82 15.08
C ASP A 277 0.22 -14.06 16.48
N HIS A 278 -1.03 -14.54 16.55
CA HIS A 278 -1.78 -14.70 17.76
C HIS A 278 -1.83 -13.42 18.62
N TRP A 279 -2.07 -12.30 17.95
CA TRP A 279 -2.11 -10.99 18.61
C TRP A 279 -3.41 -10.79 19.38
N VAL A 280 -3.34 -10.91 20.71
CA VAL A 280 -4.46 -10.59 21.61
C VAL A 280 -4.53 -9.07 21.78
N ALA A 281 -5.59 -8.46 21.26
CA ALA A 281 -5.86 -7.03 21.36
C ALA A 281 -7.32 -6.82 21.83
N PRO A 282 -7.54 -6.38 23.07
CA PRO A 282 -8.90 -6.18 23.59
C PRO A 282 -9.64 -5.01 22.93
N GLU A 283 -8.88 -4.04 22.40
CA GLU A 283 -9.41 -2.88 21.68
C GLU A 283 -9.12 -2.97 20.19
N GLU A 284 -9.85 -2.18 19.39
CA GLU A 284 -9.60 -2.09 17.95
C GLU A 284 -8.24 -1.44 17.68
N PRO A 285 -7.32 -2.14 17.02
CA PRO A 285 -5.94 -1.67 16.91
C PRO A 285 -5.75 -0.55 15.87
N SER A 286 -6.76 -0.23 15.05
CA SER A 286 -6.65 0.73 13.93
C SER A 286 -5.37 0.54 13.13
N ALA A 287 -5.05 -0.72 12.83
CA ALA A 287 -3.83 -1.13 12.17
C ALA A 287 -4.17 -1.96 10.95
N GLY A 288 -4.29 -1.30 9.82
CA GLY A 288 -4.56 -1.92 8.54
C GLY A 288 -3.37 -2.75 8.02
N THR A 289 -3.58 -3.30 6.87
CA THR A 289 -2.58 -4.03 6.09
C THR A 289 -2.45 -3.39 4.72
N SER A 290 -1.34 -3.66 4.03
CA SER A 290 -1.20 -3.27 2.62
C SER A 290 -0.66 -4.45 1.82
N LEU A 291 -1.11 -4.58 0.57
CA LEU A 291 -0.69 -5.65 -0.32
C LEU A 291 -0.57 -5.19 -1.77
N VAL A 292 0.30 -5.86 -2.50
CA VAL A 292 0.44 -5.69 -3.95
C VAL A 292 0.64 -7.03 -4.63
N ILE A 293 0.11 -7.16 -5.85
CA ILE A 293 0.40 -8.29 -6.74
C ILE A 293 1.22 -7.76 -7.91
N SER A 294 2.39 -8.34 -8.11
CA SER A 294 3.27 -7.99 -9.23
C SER A 294 2.82 -8.68 -10.53
N ARG A 295 3.34 -8.20 -11.67
CA ARG A 295 3.04 -8.80 -12.97
C ARG A 295 3.46 -10.27 -13.11
N ASP A 296 4.45 -10.71 -12.36
CA ASP A 296 4.88 -12.11 -12.30
C ASP A 296 3.99 -12.98 -11.39
N GLY A 297 2.89 -12.44 -10.88
CA GLY A 297 1.98 -13.11 -9.95
C GLY A 297 2.48 -13.13 -8.51
N THR A 298 3.63 -12.56 -8.20
CA THR A 298 4.13 -12.52 -6.82
C THR A 298 3.27 -11.59 -5.97
N LEU A 299 2.73 -12.14 -4.89
CA LEU A 299 2.01 -11.43 -3.85
C LEU A 299 2.99 -10.92 -2.79
N ARG A 300 2.82 -9.69 -2.35
CA ARG A 300 3.59 -9.11 -1.25
C ARG A 300 2.66 -8.39 -0.31
N SER A 301 2.83 -8.63 0.98
CA SER A 301 2.01 -8.03 2.03
C SER A 301 2.86 -7.48 3.17
N VAL A 302 2.36 -6.42 3.80
CA VAL A 302 2.93 -5.81 4.99
C VAL A 302 1.84 -5.59 6.02
N TRP A 303 2.17 -5.80 7.30
CA TRP A 303 1.25 -5.59 8.41
C TRP A 303 1.98 -5.28 9.70
N TYR A 304 1.29 -4.66 10.61
CA TYR A 304 1.73 -4.46 11.99
C TYR A 304 1.13 -5.53 12.90
N THR A 305 1.88 -5.93 13.92
CA THR A 305 1.39 -6.72 15.05
C THR A 305 2.06 -6.25 16.34
N ALA A 306 1.34 -6.29 17.46
CA ALA A 306 1.91 -6.12 18.79
C ALA A 306 1.92 -7.44 19.58
N ALA A 307 1.87 -8.56 18.90
CA ALA A 307 1.97 -9.88 19.54
C ALA A 307 3.28 -10.02 20.33
N PRO A 308 3.26 -10.65 21.54
CA PRO A 308 4.45 -10.80 22.36
C PRO A 308 5.62 -11.44 21.61
N GLY A 309 6.79 -10.80 21.68
CA GLY A 309 8.01 -11.24 20.98
C GLY A 309 8.02 -10.96 19.47
N ARG A 310 6.93 -10.44 18.92
CA ARG A 310 6.78 -10.15 17.49
C ARG A 310 6.37 -8.69 17.20
N ALA A 311 6.23 -7.84 18.21
CA ALA A 311 5.80 -6.47 18.02
C ALA A 311 6.59 -5.75 16.94
N GLY A 312 5.89 -5.11 15.97
CA GLY A 312 6.48 -4.41 14.86
C GLY A 312 5.79 -4.63 13.52
N VAL A 313 6.42 -4.14 12.46
CA VAL A 313 5.97 -4.29 11.08
C VAL A 313 6.69 -5.44 10.39
N TRP A 314 5.92 -6.28 9.72
CA TRP A 314 6.39 -7.48 9.05
C TRP A 314 6.05 -7.45 7.56
N PHE A 315 6.86 -8.16 6.79
CA PHE A 315 6.70 -8.35 5.35
C PHE A 315 6.71 -9.84 5.01
N ARG A 316 5.86 -10.22 4.05
CA ARG A 316 5.82 -11.55 3.47
C ARG A 316 5.67 -11.48 1.97
N GLN A 317 6.30 -12.44 1.28
CA GLN A 317 6.19 -12.63 -0.16
C GLN A 317 5.72 -14.06 -0.45
N ASP A 318 4.68 -14.20 -1.24
CA ASP A 318 4.06 -15.46 -1.63
C ASP A 318 3.68 -15.49 -3.11
N LEU A 319 3.24 -16.65 -3.59
CA LEU A 319 2.45 -16.75 -4.81
C LEU A 319 0.96 -16.71 -4.45
N PRO A 320 0.09 -16.03 -5.23
CA PRO A 320 -1.34 -15.91 -4.92
C PRO A 320 -2.08 -17.26 -4.83
N GLU A 321 -1.55 -18.30 -5.45
CA GLU A 321 -2.09 -19.66 -5.38
C GLU A 321 -1.72 -20.39 -4.07
N LEU A 322 -0.73 -19.88 -3.34
CA LEU A 322 -0.17 -20.50 -2.12
C LEU A 322 -0.42 -19.62 -0.89
N LEU A 323 -1.66 -19.13 -0.72
CA LEU A 323 -2.01 -18.22 0.37
C LEU A 323 -1.76 -18.81 1.77
N ASP A 324 -1.72 -20.13 1.91
CA ASP A 324 -1.39 -20.87 3.13
C ASP A 324 0.09 -21.26 3.23
N SER A 325 0.93 -20.67 2.38
CA SER A 325 2.37 -20.93 2.34
C SER A 325 3.02 -20.81 3.73
N THR A 326 3.96 -21.68 4.02
CA THR A 326 4.76 -21.67 5.26
C THR A 326 5.94 -20.71 5.22
N ALA A 327 6.04 -19.84 4.21
CA ALA A 327 7.12 -18.87 4.09
C ALA A 327 7.19 -17.96 5.34
N ALA A 328 8.34 -17.92 5.97
CA ALA A 328 8.54 -17.11 7.16
C ALA A 328 8.58 -15.62 6.81
N PRO A 329 7.80 -14.77 7.50
CA PRO A 329 7.85 -13.33 7.30
C PRO A 329 9.16 -12.74 7.84
N ILE A 330 9.60 -11.62 7.26
CA ILE A 330 10.76 -10.86 7.71
C ILE A 330 10.35 -9.59 8.45
N PRO A 331 10.99 -9.24 9.58
CA PRO A 331 10.71 -8.02 10.30
C PRO A 331 11.29 -6.81 9.57
N LEU A 332 10.45 -5.80 9.32
CA LEU A 332 10.88 -4.53 8.74
C LEU A 332 11.26 -3.50 9.83
N VAL A 333 10.38 -3.32 10.79
CA VAL A 333 10.58 -2.45 11.95
C VAL A 333 10.16 -3.25 13.18
N ARG A 334 10.90 -3.13 14.27
CA ARG A 334 10.58 -3.77 15.54
C ARG A 334 10.14 -2.73 16.55
N GLY A 335 9.22 -3.11 17.43
CA GLY A 335 8.73 -2.28 18.53
C GLY A 335 7.20 -2.30 18.60
N GLU A 336 6.71 -1.97 19.77
CA GLU A 336 5.28 -1.76 20.03
C GLU A 336 5.01 -0.26 20.08
N ARG A 337 3.89 0.17 19.49
CA ARG A 337 3.49 1.59 19.49
C ARG A 337 1.98 1.74 19.54
N ALA A 338 1.52 2.78 20.23
CA ALA A 338 0.14 3.26 20.23
C ALA A 338 0.11 4.74 19.77
N PRO A 339 -0.64 5.14 18.74
CA PRO A 339 -1.37 4.23 17.83
C PRO A 339 -0.44 3.27 17.08
N ALA A 340 -1.00 2.18 16.59
CA ALA A 340 -0.26 1.17 15.83
C ALA A 340 0.48 1.78 14.63
N MET A 341 1.59 1.14 14.21
CA MET A 341 2.32 1.56 13.02
C MET A 341 1.51 1.26 11.76
N ALA A 342 1.47 2.21 10.84
CA ALA A 342 0.82 2.07 9.55
C ALA A 342 1.87 1.82 8.44
N PRO A 343 2.00 0.59 7.94
CA PRO A 343 2.85 0.32 6.78
C PRO A 343 2.07 0.49 5.48
N ASP A 344 2.75 0.94 4.43
CA ASP A 344 2.24 0.82 3.06
C ASP A 344 3.30 0.28 2.11
N ILE A 345 2.84 -0.48 1.09
CA ILE A 345 3.70 -1.11 0.09
C ILE A 345 3.31 -0.65 -1.31
N GLY A 346 4.27 -0.09 -2.02
CA GLY A 346 4.09 0.26 -3.43
C GLY A 346 4.21 -0.94 -4.37
N LYS A 347 3.66 -0.80 -5.57
CA LYS A 347 3.76 -1.81 -6.64
C LYS A 347 5.22 -2.18 -6.87
N ALA A 348 5.55 -3.44 -6.62
CA ALA A 348 6.91 -3.93 -6.67
C ALA A 348 7.49 -3.89 -8.08
N GLY A 349 8.75 -3.46 -8.19
CA GLY A 349 9.50 -3.39 -9.42
C GLY A 349 10.67 -4.38 -9.46
N ILE A 350 11.45 -4.31 -10.53
CA ILE A 350 12.72 -5.05 -10.66
C ILE A 350 13.70 -4.74 -9.52
N SER A 351 13.52 -3.61 -8.84
CA SER A 351 14.33 -3.19 -7.69
C SER A 351 13.90 -3.81 -6.36
N GLY A 352 12.87 -4.64 -6.36
CA GLY A 352 12.28 -5.24 -5.16
C GLY A 352 11.06 -4.48 -4.65
N SER A 353 10.61 -4.80 -3.44
CA SER A 353 9.45 -4.18 -2.81
C SER A 353 9.84 -2.88 -2.11
N LEU A 354 9.02 -1.85 -2.27
CA LEU A 354 9.20 -0.53 -1.67
C LEU A 354 8.13 -0.34 -0.61
N ILE A 355 8.56 -0.12 0.62
CA ILE A 355 7.67 -0.01 1.78
C ILE A 355 8.00 1.29 2.53
N ALA A 356 6.96 1.97 2.97
CA ALA A 356 7.06 3.05 3.94
C ALA A 356 6.39 2.65 5.26
N VAL A 357 6.98 3.03 6.38
CA VAL A 357 6.45 2.77 7.72
C VAL A 357 6.55 4.07 8.52
N ASP A 358 5.47 4.47 9.17
CA ASP A 358 5.42 5.66 10.02
C ASP A 358 6.10 5.46 11.39
N ALA A 359 7.26 4.86 11.36
CA ALA A 359 8.12 4.64 12.53
C ALA A 359 9.59 4.75 12.15
N ASP A 360 10.46 5.05 13.14
CA ASP A 360 11.90 4.84 13.01
C ASP A 360 12.23 3.33 13.10
N THR A 361 13.50 2.98 13.02
CA THR A 361 13.94 1.57 13.10
C THR A 361 13.75 0.91 14.46
N SER A 362 13.45 1.69 15.49
CA SER A 362 13.20 1.25 16.87
C SER A 362 11.71 1.25 17.23
N GLY A 363 10.84 1.65 16.30
CA GLY A 363 9.39 1.70 16.49
C GLY A 363 8.87 3.01 17.07
N ASN A 364 9.72 4.03 17.28
CA ASN A 364 9.26 5.36 17.66
C ASN A 364 8.64 6.08 16.47
N SER A 365 7.93 7.19 16.73
CA SER A 365 7.37 8.03 15.65
C SER A 365 8.48 8.50 14.71
N GLY A 366 8.20 8.43 13.41
CA GLY A 366 9.16 8.73 12.35
C GLY A 366 8.68 8.18 11.01
N LEU A 367 9.53 8.24 10.01
CA LEU A 367 9.26 7.63 8.70
C LEU A 367 10.48 6.82 8.26
N THR A 368 10.28 5.52 8.04
CA THR A 368 11.30 4.63 7.49
C THR A 368 10.90 4.13 6.12
N LEU A 369 11.80 4.30 5.15
CA LEU A 369 11.69 3.71 3.83
C LEU A 369 12.47 2.40 3.83
N VAL A 370 11.82 1.30 3.42
CA VAL A 370 12.42 -0.03 3.38
C VAL A 370 12.35 -0.59 1.98
N ARG A 371 13.48 -1.05 1.45
CA ARG A 371 13.53 -1.82 0.22
C ARG A 371 13.84 -3.28 0.54
N VAL A 372 12.93 -4.16 0.19
CA VAL A 372 13.12 -5.61 0.28
C VAL A 372 13.60 -6.11 -1.07
N ALA A 373 14.63 -6.95 -1.10
CA ALA A 373 15.17 -7.52 -2.32
C ALA A 373 14.07 -8.25 -3.13
N SER A 374 14.24 -8.34 -4.44
CA SER A 374 13.26 -8.99 -5.33
C SER A 374 12.97 -10.45 -4.97
N SER A 375 13.92 -11.13 -4.32
CA SER A 375 13.71 -12.48 -3.78
C SER A 375 12.74 -12.53 -2.58
N GLY A 376 12.38 -11.39 -1.98
CA GLY A 376 11.56 -11.31 -0.76
C GLY A 376 12.25 -11.78 0.53
N ALA A 377 13.48 -12.29 0.43
CA ALA A 377 14.13 -13.00 1.55
C ALA A 377 14.96 -12.09 2.47
N ARG A 378 15.24 -10.84 2.07
CA ARG A 378 16.08 -9.93 2.85
C ARG A 378 15.80 -8.47 2.59
N ILE A 379 16.03 -7.66 3.60
CA ILE A 379 16.05 -6.20 3.46
C ILE A 379 17.32 -5.81 2.69
N ALA A 380 17.12 -5.10 1.58
CA ALA A 380 18.20 -4.57 0.76
C ALA A 380 18.68 -3.20 1.28
N GLU A 381 17.74 -2.40 1.83
CA GLU A 381 18.03 -1.04 2.29
C GLU A 381 17.00 -0.56 3.31
N ARG A 382 17.43 0.30 4.24
CA ARG A 382 16.56 1.10 5.11
C ARG A 382 17.07 2.53 5.14
N ILE A 383 16.13 3.48 5.08
CA ILE A 383 16.41 4.90 5.18
C ILE A 383 15.42 5.49 6.19
N VAL A 384 15.92 6.04 7.28
CA VAL A 384 15.12 6.89 8.17
C VAL A 384 15.09 8.30 7.59
N VAL A 385 13.90 8.84 7.38
CA VAL A 385 13.73 10.19 6.83
C VAL A 385 13.89 11.22 7.96
N PRO A 386 14.89 12.09 7.88
CA PRO A 386 15.10 13.10 8.92
C PRO A 386 13.94 14.11 8.97
N GLY A 387 13.59 14.56 10.17
CA GLY A 387 12.54 15.56 10.37
C GLY A 387 11.14 15.06 10.05
N ALA A 388 10.90 13.76 10.17
CA ALA A 388 9.59 13.13 9.96
C ALA A 388 9.03 12.50 11.24
N GLU A 389 9.36 13.06 12.41
CA GLU A 389 8.92 12.54 13.72
C GLU A 389 7.40 12.67 13.93
N GLY A 390 6.73 13.53 13.16
CA GLY A 390 5.27 13.67 13.13
C GLY A 390 4.58 12.83 12.07
N ALA A 391 5.28 11.90 11.41
CA ALA A 391 4.72 11.11 10.30
C ALA A 391 3.65 10.13 10.75
N HIS A 392 2.56 10.11 9.98
CA HIS A 392 1.44 9.16 10.10
C HIS A 392 1.00 8.73 8.71
N GLU A 393 0.52 7.49 8.60
CA GLU A 393 -0.16 6.95 7.42
C GLU A 393 0.57 7.23 6.10
N PRO A 394 1.78 6.71 5.93
CA PRO A 394 2.48 6.86 4.69
C PRO A 394 1.78 6.11 3.57
N TYR A 395 1.85 6.66 2.36
CA TYR A 395 1.37 6.03 1.14
C TYR A 395 2.48 5.97 0.10
N VAL A 396 2.64 4.80 -0.55
CA VAL A 396 3.70 4.56 -1.54
C VAL A 396 3.12 4.42 -2.94
N GLY A 397 3.27 5.46 -3.76
CA GLY A 397 2.96 5.39 -5.18
C GLY A 397 4.17 4.94 -6.01
N SER A 398 4.07 3.78 -6.66
CA SER A 398 5.14 3.28 -7.52
C SER A 398 4.61 2.37 -8.62
N ILE A 399 5.37 2.27 -9.73
CA ILE A 399 5.11 1.29 -10.77
C ILE A 399 6.40 0.57 -11.19
N ASN A 400 6.22 -0.63 -11.70
CA ASN A 400 7.30 -1.59 -12.00
C ASN A 400 8.38 -1.08 -12.97
N THR A 401 8.03 -0.13 -13.85
CA THR A 401 8.93 0.34 -14.93
C THR A 401 9.73 1.59 -14.56
N ARG A 402 9.49 2.20 -13.41
CA ARG A 402 10.14 3.44 -13.00
C ARG A 402 11.22 3.18 -11.93
N LYS A 403 12.24 4.04 -11.95
CA LYS A 403 13.36 3.98 -11.00
C LYS A 403 13.14 4.90 -9.79
N TYR A 404 11.92 5.24 -9.50
CA TYR A 404 11.54 6.06 -8.38
C TYR A 404 10.15 5.65 -7.88
N ALA A 405 9.89 5.99 -6.64
CA ALA A 405 8.58 5.96 -6.02
C ALA A 405 8.27 7.33 -5.43
N PHE A 406 7.01 7.61 -5.22
CA PHE A 406 6.58 8.70 -4.36
C PHE A 406 6.19 8.13 -3.01
N VAL A 407 6.44 8.90 -1.96
CA VAL A 407 5.92 8.63 -0.63
C VAL A 407 5.27 9.90 -0.12
N GLY A 408 4.01 9.80 0.23
CA GLY A 408 3.25 10.85 0.89
C GLY A 408 2.92 10.44 2.31
N TRP A 409 2.84 11.39 3.23
CA TRP A 409 2.40 11.13 4.60
C TRP A 409 1.75 12.37 5.20
N THR A 410 0.98 12.14 6.26
CA THR A 410 0.50 13.22 7.13
C THR A 410 1.56 13.49 8.18
N ASP A 411 2.01 14.73 8.27
CA ASP A 411 2.98 15.18 9.28
C ASP A 411 2.25 16.06 10.29
N ARG A 412 2.24 15.64 11.56
CA ARG A 412 1.49 16.33 12.63
C ARG A 412 2.45 16.95 13.63
N HIS A 413 2.42 18.27 13.71
CA HIS A 413 3.17 19.05 14.69
C HIS A 413 2.26 20.08 15.35
N ASP A 414 2.34 20.22 16.67
CA ASP A 414 1.58 21.20 17.47
C ASP A 414 0.06 21.16 17.18
N GLY A 415 -0.48 19.97 16.94
CA GLY A 415 -1.90 19.78 16.63
C GLY A 415 -2.31 20.15 15.20
N ILE A 416 -1.38 20.57 14.36
CA ILE A 416 -1.64 20.91 12.96
C ILE A 416 -1.12 19.78 12.06
N SER A 417 -2.00 19.33 11.16
CA SER A 417 -1.66 18.30 10.17
C SER A 417 -1.28 18.93 8.84
N ARG A 418 -0.19 18.43 8.24
CA ARG A 418 0.25 18.86 6.92
C ARG A 418 0.69 17.66 6.09
N MET A 419 0.23 17.60 4.86
CA MET A 419 0.73 16.64 3.90
C MET A 419 2.18 16.96 3.53
N ARG A 420 3.05 15.95 3.58
CA ARG A 420 4.42 16.01 3.03
C ARG A 420 4.60 14.95 1.96
N LEU A 421 5.49 15.21 1.05
CA LEU A 421 5.80 14.35 -0.10
C LEU A 421 7.30 14.24 -0.28
N LEU A 422 7.76 13.05 -0.68
CA LEU A 422 9.10 12.85 -1.20
C LEU A 422 9.08 11.98 -2.46
N ARG A 423 10.12 12.12 -3.27
CA ARG A 423 10.45 11.18 -4.32
C ARG A 423 11.66 10.35 -3.90
N TRP A 424 11.47 9.05 -3.79
CA TRP A 424 12.52 8.10 -3.51
C TRP A 424 13.14 7.62 -4.82
N ASN A 425 14.38 8.02 -5.08
CA ASN A 425 15.13 7.65 -6.28
C ASN A 425 15.86 6.33 -6.03
N LEU A 426 15.57 5.33 -6.83
CA LEU A 426 16.13 3.99 -6.71
C LEU A 426 17.37 3.90 -7.59
N ASN A 427 18.55 3.82 -7.00
CA ASN A 427 19.79 3.56 -7.73
C ASN A 427 19.84 2.10 -8.16
N ARG A 428 20.47 1.85 -9.30
CA ARG A 428 20.62 0.52 -9.90
C ARG A 428 21.64 -0.35 -9.21
#